data_140b4909271208c828c74f53f42c99b5
#
_entry.id   140b4909271208c828c74f53f42c99b5
#
_cell.length_a   1.000
_cell.length_b   1.000
_cell.length_c   1.000
_cell.angle_alpha   90.00
_cell.angle_beta   90.00
_cell.angle_gamma   90.00
#
_symmetry.space_group_name_H-M   'P 1'
#
loop_
_entity.id
_entity.type
_entity.pdbx_description
1 polymer ?
#
loop_
_entity_poly.entity_id
_entity_poly.type
_entity_poly.pdbx_seq_one_letter_code
_entity_poly.pdbx_strand_id
1 'polypeptide(L)'
;LSALAGQHRPTSYGGDPIKNPDALPTGPNLYGFDPSRVPTQQAWEAGKEAAEALIAAQSAKTGRPPKKLAFSLWSVETMRHQGLLEAQALWAMGVEPAWDSGGRVIDVKLVPREQLKRPRVDVVLSATGLYRDHFPNAMKQLAKAVELAARASEADNPLYANSRSIA
;
A
#
# COMPACT_ATOMS: atom_id res chain seq x y z
N LEU A 1 39.16 3.07 -0.33
CA LEU A 1 40.43 2.63 -0.97
C LEU A 1 40.15 1.63 -2.10
N SER A 2 39.28 0.58 -1.90
CA SER A 2 38.99 -0.42 -2.93
C SER A 2 38.44 0.19 -4.23
N ALA A 3 37.53 1.15 -4.14
CA ALA A 3 36.97 1.84 -5.30
C ALA A 3 38.01 2.66 -6.06
N LEU A 4 38.95 3.31 -5.34
CA LEU A 4 40.05 4.03 -5.95
C LEU A 4 41.06 3.09 -6.63
N ALA A 5 41.15 1.85 -6.20
CA ALA A 5 41.93 0.78 -6.81
C ALA A 5 41.22 0.07 -7.98
N GLY A 6 40.04 0.55 -8.40
CA GLY A 6 39.26 -0.05 -9.49
C GLY A 6 38.65 -1.42 -9.16
N GLN A 7 38.58 -1.78 -7.89
CA GLN A 7 38.00 -3.06 -7.45
C GLN A 7 36.48 -2.96 -7.33
N HIS A 8 35.80 -4.03 -7.71
CA HIS A 8 34.34 -4.15 -7.51
C HIS A 8 34.03 -4.12 -6.00
N ARG A 9 33.04 -3.34 -5.65
CA ARG A 9 32.49 -3.29 -4.30
C ARG A 9 31.00 -3.63 -4.34
N PRO A 10 30.53 -4.66 -3.61
CA PRO A 10 29.10 -4.94 -3.55
C PRO A 10 28.37 -3.72 -2.97
N THR A 11 27.24 -3.38 -3.58
CA THR A 11 26.39 -2.28 -3.16
C THR A 11 25.31 -2.78 -2.21
N SER A 12 24.87 -1.92 -1.30
CA SER A 12 23.72 -2.14 -0.44
C SER A 12 22.69 -1.01 -0.62
N TYR A 13 21.44 -1.27 -0.30
CA TYR A 13 20.43 -0.21 -0.29
C TYR A 13 20.70 0.77 0.85
N GLY A 14 20.70 2.07 0.54
CA GLY A 14 20.71 3.13 1.53
C GLY A 14 19.33 3.34 2.15
N GLY A 15 19.28 4.12 3.22
CA GLY A 15 18.04 4.48 3.89
C GLY A 15 18.29 4.99 5.30
N ASP A 16 17.21 5.28 5.99
CA ASP A 16 17.23 5.59 7.42
C ASP A 16 17.62 4.32 8.21
N PRO A 17 18.75 4.32 8.94
CA PRO A 17 19.22 3.13 9.66
C PRO A 17 18.27 2.66 10.77
N ILE A 18 17.38 3.52 11.26
CA ILE A 18 16.36 3.13 12.24
C ILE A 18 15.29 2.25 11.58
N LYS A 19 14.93 2.58 10.32
CA LYS A 19 13.91 1.86 9.54
C LYS A 19 14.49 0.70 8.73
N ASN A 20 15.77 0.81 8.36
CA ASN A 20 16.49 -0.18 7.59
C ASN A 20 17.90 -0.37 8.20
N PRO A 21 18.05 -1.23 9.23
CA PRO A 21 19.35 -1.52 9.84
C PRO A 21 20.40 -2.03 8.85
N ASP A 22 19.97 -2.70 7.76
CA ASP A 22 20.85 -3.22 6.72
C ASP A 22 21.49 -2.10 5.86
N ALA A 23 21.06 -0.85 6.05
CA ALA A 23 21.76 0.30 5.47
C ALA A 23 23.14 0.54 6.09
N LEU A 24 23.46 -0.11 7.21
CA LEU A 24 24.78 -0.04 7.85
C LEU A 24 25.65 -1.24 7.48
N PRO A 25 26.99 -1.08 7.37
CA PRO A 25 27.70 0.20 7.40
C PRO A 25 27.50 1.02 6.12
N THR A 26 27.49 2.34 6.24
CA THR A 26 27.39 3.26 5.11
C THR A 26 28.67 3.24 4.24
N GLY A 27 28.56 3.74 3.02
CA GLY A 27 29.66 3.87 2.07
C GLY A 27 29.38 3.18 0.73
N PRO A 28 28.95 1.90 0.67
CA PRO A 28 28.54 1.27 -0.58
C PRO A 28 27.05 1.45 -0.90
N ASN A 29 26.33 2.29 -0.15
CA ASN A 29 24.89 2.46 -0.29
C ASN A 29 24.51 3.11 -1.62
N LEU A 30 23.60 2.47 -2.32
CA LEU A 30 22.86 3.06 -3.43
C LEU A 30 21.49 3.51 -2.94
N TYR A 31 21.17 4.76 -3.19
CA TYR A 31 19.84 5.31 -2.93
C TYR A 31 18.98 5.08 -4.17
N GLY A 32 18.50 3.86 -4.29
CA GLY A 32 17.53 3.45 -5.31
C GLY A 32 16.21 3.07 -4.65
N PHE A 33 15.11 3.41 -5.31
CA PHE A 33 13.78 3.00 -4.90
C PHE A 33 13.17 2.14 -6.00
N ASP A 34 12.75 0.91 -5.67
CA ASP A 34 12.02 0.04 -6.59
C ASP A 34 10.51 0.24 -6.39
N PRO A 35 9.83 0.97 -7.28
CA PRO A 35 8.40 1.25 -7.15
C PRO A 35 7.52 0.00 -7.26
N SER A 36 8.05 -1.11 -7.79
CA SER A 36 7.31 -2.38 -7.88
C SER A 36 7.12 -3.07 -6.53
N ARG A 37 7.87 -2.65 -5.51
CA ARG A 37 7.81 -3.20 -4.15
C ARG A 37 6.78 -2.51 -3.24
N VAL A 38 6.01 -1.56 -3.78
CA VAL A 38 5.01 -0.77 -3.02
C VAL A 38 3.64 -1.46 -3.05
N PRO A 39 3.03 -1.68 -1.88
CA PRO A 39 3.58 -1.54 -0.53
C PRO A 39 4.57 -2.66 -0.18
N THR A 40 5.62 -2.34 0.61
CA THR A 40 6.47 -3.38 1.18
C THR A 40 5.73 -4.20 2.23
N GLN A 41 6.20 -5.41 2.56
CA GLN A 41 5.56 -6.25 3.57
C GLN A 41 5.50 -5.57 4.95
N GLN A 42 6.54 -4.83 5.33
CA GLN A 42 6.54 -4.06 6.58
C GLN A 42 5.52 -2.91 6.56
N ALA A 43 5.46 -2.16 5.45
CA ALA A 43 4.46 -1.12 5.28
C ALA A 43 3.03 -1.70 5.21
N TRP A 44 2.87 -2.91 4.71
CA TRP A 44 1.59 -3.62 4.70
C TRP A 44 1.09 -3.90 6.13
N GLU A 45 1.93 -4.48 6.99
CA GLU A 45 1.52 -4.79 8.36
C GLU A 45 1.18 -3.51 9.14
N ALA A 46 2.03 -2.49 9.08
CA ALA A 46 1.76 -1.19 9.71
C ALA A 46 0.52 -0.50 9.11
N GLY A 47 0.30 -0.64 7.80
CA GLY A 47 -0.86 -0.10 7.09
C GLY A 47 -2.17 -0.75 7.51
N LYS A 48 -2.18 -2.06 7.73
CA LYS A 48 -3.36 -2.78 8.27
C LYS A 48 -3.74 -2.24 9.65
N GLU A 49 -2.78 -2.16 10.55
CA GLU A 49 -3.00 -1.65 11.91
C GLU A 49 -3.53 -0.21 11.88
N ALA A 50 -2.93 0.64 11.06
CA ALA A 50 -3.35 2.04 10.93
C ALA A 50 -4.77 2.16 10.33
N ALA A 51 -5.11 1.32 9.34
CA ALA A 51 -6.46 1.30 8.77
C ALA A 51 -7.51 0.85 9.78
N GLU A 52 -7.24 -0.21 10.56
CA GLU A 52 -8.16 -0.65 11.62
C GLU A 52 -8.33 0.41 12.70
N ALA A 53 -7.24 1.05 13.12
CA ALA A 53 -7.31 2.15 14.09
C ALA A 53 -8.14 3.33 13.57
N LEU A 54 -7.97 3.70 12.30
CA LEU A 54 -8.75 4.76 11.65
C LEU A 54 -10.24 4.41 11.57
N ILE A 55 -10.57 3.18 11.15
CA ILE A 55 -11.95 2.69 11.05
C ILE A 55 -12.59 2.63 12.45
N ALA A 56 -11.86 2.12 13.45
CA ALA A 56 -12.35 2.06 14.83
C ALA A 56 -12.59 3.45 15.42
N ALA A 57 -11.66 4.38 15.25
CA ALA A 57 -11.80 5.76 15.73
C ALA A 57 -13.02 6.46 15.09
N GLN A 58 -13.21 6.27 13.78
CA GLN A 58 -14.36 6.84 13.08
C GLN A 58 -15.68 6.18 13.53
N SER A 59 -15.66 4.87 13.75
CA SER A 59 -16.83 4.13 14.26
C SER A 59 -17.22 4.58 15.65
N ALA A 60 -16.26 4.77 16.55
CA ALA A 60 -16.49 5.29 17.89
C ALA A 60 -17.10 6.70 17.86
N LYS A 61 -16.65 7.54 16.93
CA LYS A 61 -17.15 8.92 16.80
C LYS A 61 -18.55 9.01 16.21
N THR A 62 -18.90 8.12 15.27
CA THR A 62 -20.15 8.22 14.48
C THR A 62 -21.20 7.15 14.83
N GLY A 63 -20.85 6.19 15.69
CA GLY A 63 -21.72 5.05 16.05
C GLY A 63 -21.83 3.97 14.96
N ARG A 64 -21.11 4.11 13.85
CA ARG A 64 -21.13 3.16 12.71
C ARG A 64 -19.81 3.16 11.95
N PRO A 65 -19.45 2.04 11.27
CA PRO A 65 -18.28 2.00 10.43
C PRO A 65 -18.36 3.03 9.28
N PRO A 66 -17.24 3.64 8.89
CA PRO A 66 -17.20 4.54 7.75
C PRO A 66 -17.56 3.77 6.47
N LYS A 67 -18.37 4.38 5.61
CA LYS A 67 -18.66 3.80 4.28
C LYS A 67 -17.59 4.15 3.26
N LYS A 68 -16.87 5.26 3.47
CA LYS A 68 -15.87 5.80 2.53
C LYS A 68 -14.74 6.48 3.28
N LEU A 69 -13.51 6.27 2.82
CA LEU A 69 -12.29 6.94 3.27
C LEU A 69 -11.60 7.60 2.09
N ALA A 70 -10.85 8.67 2.33
CA ALA A 70 -10.06 9.35 1.30
C ALA A 70 -8.57 9.28 1.64
N PHE A 71 -7.74 9.02 0.63
CA PHE A 71 -6.29 8.95 0.74
C PHE A 71 -5.66 9.84 -0.33
N SER A 72 -4.72 10.70 0.08
CA SER A 72 -3.91 11.52 -0.82
C SER A 72 -2.57 10.84 -1.06
N LEU A 73 -2.29 10.48 -2.31
CA LEU A 73 -1.09 9.74 -2.70
C LEU A 73 -0.07 10.69 -3.35
N TRP A 74 1.03 10.89 -2.64
CA TRP A 74 2.15 11.73 -3.05
C TRP A 74 3.39 10.88 -3.24
N SER A 75 4.08 11.05 -4.37
CA SER A 75 5.25 10.26 -4.72
C SER A 75 6.34 10.24 -3.64
N VAL A 76 6.72 11.42 -3.13
CA VAL A 76 7.77 11.54 -2.11
C VAL A 76 7.37 10.86 -0.80
N GLU A 77 6.11 11.02 -0.39
CA GLU A 77 5.60 10.35 0.82
C GLU A 77 5.57 8.84 0.64
N THR A 78 5.11 8.35 -0.51
CA THR A 78 5.10 6.92 -0.81
C THR A 78 6.49 6.30 -0.77
N MET A 79 7.50 6.98 -1.32
CA MET A 79 8.89 6.55 -1.18
C MET A 79 9.34 6.53 0.29
N ARG A 80 8.97 7.54 1.08
CA ARG A 80 9.40 7.68 2.47
C ARG A 80 8.78 6.64 3.39
N HIS A 81 7.49 6.36 3.25
CA HIS A 81 6.76 5.38 4.07
C HIS A 81 6.55 4.03 3.38
N GLN A 82 7.17 3.83 2.21
CA GLN A 82 7.21 2.57 1.46
C GLN A 82 5.82 1.97 1.15
N GLY A 83 4.82 2.82 0.95
CA GLY A 83 3.47 2.40 0.58
C GLY A 83 2.50 2.19 1.74
N LEU A 84 2.70 2.87 2.87
CA LEU A 84 1.80 2.78 4.03
C LEU A 84 0.36 3.19 3.69
N LEU A 85 0.17 4.28 2.94
CA LEU A 85 -1.17 4.75 2.56
C LEU A 85 -1.84 3.82 1.56
N GLU A 86 -1.08 3.26 0.63
CA GLU A 86 -1.54 2.25 -0.32
C GLU A 86 -2.01 0.98 0.43
N ALA A 87 -1.24 0.56 1.44
CA ALA A 87 -1.60 -0.56 2.30
C ALA A 87 -2.90 -0.29 3.08
N GLN A 88 -3.06 0.92 3.64
CA GLN A 88 -4.30 1.32 4.31
C GLN A 88 -5.51 1.29 3.36
N ALA A 89 -5.35 1.81 2.14
CA ALA A 89 -6.40 1.83 1.14
C ALA A 89 -6.80 0.41 0.71
N LEU A 90 -5.83 -0.46 0.44
CA LEU A 90 -6.06 -1.86 0.10
C LEU A 90 -6.78 -2.59 1.23
N TRP A 91 -6.30 -2.45 2.46
CA TRP A 91 -6.92 -3.10 3.61
C TRP A 91 -8.32 -2.56 3.92
N ALA A 92 -8.56 -1.26 3.75
CA ALA A 92 -9.89 -0.68 3.89
C ALA A 92 -10.91 -1.36 2.93
N MET A 93 -10.51 -1.59 1.67
CA MET A 93 -11.31 -2.33 0.69
C MET A 93 -11.39 -3.84 0.96
N GLY A 94 -10.59 -4.36 1.87
CA GLY A 94 -10.48 -5.80 2.15
C GLY A 94 -9.79 -6.56 1.02
N VAL A 95 -8.69 -6.01 0.54
CA VAL A 95 -7.84 -6.59 -0.50
C VAL A 95 -6.41 -6.64 0.01
N GLU A 96 -5.70 -7.72 -0.24
CA GLU A 96 -4.31 -7.90 0.17
C GLU A 96 -3.36 -8.00 -1.05
N PRO A 97 -2.14 -7.47 -0.97
CA PRO A 97 -1.13 -7.66 -2.01
C PRO A 97 -0.53 -9.07 -1.96
N ALA A 98 -0.10 -9.53 -3.13
CA ALA A 98 0.71 -10.75 -3.27
C ALA A 98 2.11 -10.36 -3.76
N TRP A 99 3.13 -10.82 -3.04
CA TRP A 99 4.53 -10.55 -3.37
C TRP A 99 5.20 -11.76 -3.99
N ASP A 100 6.17 -11.52 -4.86
CA ASP A 100 7.15 -12.52 -5.28
C ASP A 100 8.25 -12.71 -4.21
N SER A 101 9.18 -13.65 -4.47
CA SER A 101 10.32 -13.89 -3.59
C SER A 101 11.30 -12.70 -3.47
N GLY A 102 11.24 -11.75 -4.40
CA GLY A 102 12.01 -10.51 -4.39
C GLY A 102 11.32 -9.35 -3.66
N GLY A 103 10.11 -9.58 -3.13
CA GLY A 103 9.32 -8.56 -2.43
C GLY A 103 8.62 -7.57 -3.37
N ARG A 104 8.46 -7.90 -4.66
CA ARG A 104 7.68 -7.10 -5.60
C ARG A 104 6.22 -7.49 -5.54
N VAL A 105 5.33 -6.50 -5.57
CA VAL A 105 3.88 -6.73 -5.64
C VAL A 105 3.52 -7.18 -7.06
N ILE A 106 3.14 -8.44 -7.20
CA ILE A 106 2.79 -9.04 -8.49
C ILE A 106 1.28 -9.10 -8.72
N ASP A 107 0.51 -9.11 -7.64
CA ASP A 107 -0.96 -9.18 -7.72
C ASP A 107 -1.62 -8.66 -6.44
N VAL A 108 -2.95 -8.60 -6.47
CA VAL A 108 -3.81 -8.34 -5.31
C VAL A 108 -4.93 -9.39 -5.24
N LYS A 109 -5.33 -9.75 -4.03
CA LYS A 109 -6.34 -10.79 -3.76
C LYS A 109 -7.41 -10.25 -2.82
N LEU A 110 -8.64 -10.68 -3.03
CA LEU A 110 -9.75 -10.37 -2.15
C LEU A 110 -9.59 -11.14 -0.83
N VAL A 111 -9.66 -10.42 0.29
CA VAL A 111 -9.73 -11.02 1.63
C VAL A 111 -11.17 -11.50 1.86
N PRO A 112 -11.38 -12.76 2.25
CA PRO A 112 -12.72 -13.28 2.58
C PRO A 112 -13.39 -12.48 3.69
N ARG A 113 -14.71 -12.32 3.61
CA ARG A 113 -15.49 -11.54 4.58
C ARG A 113 -15.34 -12.07 6.03
N GLU A 114 -15.25 -13.38 6.16
CA GLU A 114 -15.07 -14.06 7.44
C GLU A 114 -13.73 -13.72 8.10
N GLN A 115 -12.70 -13.50 7.28
CA GLN A 115 -11.37 -13.10 7.74
C GLN A 115 -11.31 -11.59 8.02
N LEU A 116 -11.96 -10.78 7.19
CA LEU A 116 -12.00 -9.32 7.35
C LEU A 116 -12.77 -8.88 8.61
N LYS A 117 -13.81 -9.62 9.00
CA LYS A 117 -14.64 -9.42 10.22
C LYS A 117 -15.33 -8.05 10.32
N ARG A 118 -15.38 -7.28 9.27
CA ARG A 118 -16.03 -5.98 9.17
C ARG A 118 -16.52 -5.71 7.75
N PRO A 119 -17.42 -4.76 7.53
CA PRO A 119 -17.74 -4.29 6.18
C PRO A 119 -16.50 -3.79 5.43
N ARG A 120 -16.51 -3.92 4.11
CA ARG A 120 -15.55 -3.23 3.25
C ARG A 120 -15.81 -1.74 3.32
N VAL A 121 -14.77 -0.95 3.14
CA VAL A 121 -14.85 0.50 3.11
C VAL A 121 -14.45 0.97 1.72
N ASP A 122 -15.31 1.75 1.09
CA ASP A 122 -15.00 2.38 -0.20
C ASP A 122 -13.90 3.42 -0.04
N VAL A 123 -13.09 3.64 -1.07
CA VAL A 123 -11.96 4.56 -1.03
C VAL A 123 -12.00 5.57 -2.16
N VAL A 124 -11.62 6.80 -1.84
CA VAL A 124 -11.28 7.84 -2.82
C VAL A 124 -9.77 8.03 -2.80
N LEU A 125 -9.14 7.83 -3.94
CA LEU A 125 -7.70 7.97 -4.11
C LEU A 125 -7.40 9.25 -4.90
N SER A 126 -6.79 10.23 -4.24
CA SER A 126 -6.31 11.45 -4.87
C SER A 126 -4.83 11.31 -5.16
N ALA A 127 -4.49 10.92 -6.39
CA ALA A 127 -3.11 10.72 -6.82
C ALA A 127 -2.57 11.95 -7.56
N THR A 128 -1.40 12.44 -7.14
CA THR A 128 -0.69 13.53 -7.85
C THR A 128 -0.16 13.05 -9.20
N GLY A 129 0.14 13.99 -10.11
CA GLY A 129 0.76 13.66 -11.40
C GLY A 129 2.06 12.87 -11.23
N LEU A 130 2.93 13.34 -10.35
CA LEU A 130 4.21 12.69 -10.06
C LEU A 130 4.03 11.28 -9.46
N TYR A 131 2.99 11.06 -8.66
CA TYR A 131 2.67 9.72 -8.15
C TYR A 131 2.33 8.76 -9.30
N ARG A 132 1.48 9.18 -10.24
CA ARG A 132 1.11 8.37 -11.41
C ARG A 132 2.31 7.99 -12.27
N ASP A 133 3.26 8.92 -12.42
CA ASP A 133 4.46 8.71 -13.24
C ASP A 133 5.44 7.73 -12.56
N HIS A 134 5.62 7.84 -11.24
CA HIS A 134 6.55 7.00 -10.50
C HIS A 134 5.99 5.63 -10.11
N PHE A 135 4.67 5.51 -9.91
CA PHE A 135 4.02 4.31 -9.38
C PHE A 135 2.94 3.72 -10.30
N PRO A 136 3.20 3.53 -11.61
CA PRO A 136 2.18 3.01 -12.52
C PRO A 136 1.71 1.59 -12.12
N ASN A 137 2.61 0.77 -11.53
CA ASN A 137 2.25 -0.56 -11.05
C ASN A 137 1.32 -0.47 -9.84
N ALA A 138 1.61 0.38 -8.84
CA ALA A 138 0.73 0.59 -7.69
C ALA A 138 -0.65 1.09 -8.14
N MET A 139 -0.72 2.00 -9.11
CA MET A 139 -1.99 2.46 -9.69
C MET A 139 -2.80 1.31 -10.32
N LYS A 140 -2.14 0.40 -11.06
CA LYS A 140 -2.80 -0.80 -11.62
C LYS A 140 -3.32 -1.73 -10.54
N GLN A 141 -2.52 -1.97 -9.49
CA GLN A 141 -2.93 -2.83 -8.37
C GLN A 141 -4.10 -2.23 -7.59
N LEU A 142 -4.09 -0.91 -7.35
CA LEU A 142 -5.19 -0.21 -6.70
C LEU A 142 -6.47 -0.26 -7.55
N ALA A 143 -6.37 -0.06 -8.86
CA ALA A 143 -7.52 -0.20 -9.77
C ALA A 143 -8.09 -1.63 -9.75
N LYS A 144 -7.22 -2.65 -9.83
CA LYS A 144 -7.63 -4.05 -9.71
C LYS A 144 -8.29 -4.35 -8.36
N ALA A 145 -7.77 -3.77 -7.27
CA ALA A 145 -8.35 -3.94 -5.94
C ALA A 145 -9.77 -3.37 -5.86
N VAL A 146 -10.02 -2.21 -6.45
CA VAL A 146 -11.37 -1.62 -6.55
C VAL A 146 -12.31 -2.55 -7.33
N GLU A 147 -11.86 -3.09 -8.47
CA GLU A 147 -12.67 -4.04 -9.26
C GLU A 147 -13.01 -5.31 -8.48
N LEU A 148 -12.04 -5.91 -7.79
CA LEU A 148 -12.25 -7.10 -6.99
C LEU A 148 -13.23 -6.83 -5.85
N ALA A 149 -13.04 -5.74 -5.11
CA ALA A 149 -13.92 -5.37 -4.01
C ALA A 149 -15.34 -5.01 -4.51
N ALA A 150 -15.46 -4.33 -5.65
CA ALA A 150 -16.74 -3.99 -6.27
C ALA A 150 -17.52 -5.21 -6.77
N ARG A 151 -16.85 -6.31 -7.10
CA ARG A 151 -17.50 -7.57 -7.51
C ARG A 151 -17.94 -8.45 -6.33
N ALA A 152 -17.47 -8.16 -5.12
CA ALA A 152 -17.87 -8.90 -3.92
C ALA A 152 -19.32 -8.54 -3.54
N SER A 153 -20.26 -9.42 -3.84
CA SER A 153 -21.70 -9.24 -3.67
C SER A 153 -22.16 -9.39 -2.20
N GLU A 154 -21.48 -8.68 -1.30
CA GLU A 154 -21.83 -8.62 0.12
C GLU A 154 -22.85 -7.52 0.35
N ALA A 155 -23.89 -7.76 1.16
CA ALA A 155 -25.00 -6.83 1.36
C ALA A 155 -24.60 -5.48 1.97
N ASP A 156 -23.52 -5.48 2.76
CA ASP A 156 -22.98 -4.30 3.43
C ASP A 156 -21.74 -3.71 2.73
N ASN A 157 -21.47 -4.11 1.48
CA ASN A 157 -20.33 -3.64 0.69
C ASN A 157 -20.67 -2.36 -0.08
N PRO A 158 -20.14 -1.19 0.33
CA PRO A 158 -20.43 0.08 -0.36
C PRO A 158 -19.83 0.15 -1.77
N LEU A 159 -18.71 -0.54 -2.06
CA LEU A 159 -18.12 -0.58 -3.41
C LEU A 159 -19.06 -1.32 -4.38
N TYR A 160 -19.64 -2.44 -3.95
CA TYR A 160 -20.62 -3.17 -4.76
C TYR A 160 -21.86 -2.33 -5.05
N ALA A 161 -22.40 -1.65 -4.01
CA ALA A 161 -23.56 -0.78 -4.16
C ALA A 161 -23.27 0.40 -5.11
N ASN A 162 -22.12 1.07 -4.93
CA ASN A 162 -21.72 2.23 -5.74
C ASN A 162 -21.43 1.83 -7.20
N SER A 163 -20.79 0.70 -7.47
CA SER A 163 -20.50 0.23 -8.83
C SER A 163 -21.76 0.00 -9.67
N ARG A 164 -22.87 -0.41 -9.04
CA ARG A 164 -24.15 -0.61 -9.71
C ARG A 164 -24.96 0.67 -9.94
N SER A 165 -24.66 1.74 -9.21
CA SER A 165 -25.33 3.02 -9.36
C SER A 165 -24.78 3.85 -10.53
N ILE A 166 -23.62 3.46 -11.08
CA ILE A 166 -22.94 4.18 -12.17
C ILE A 166 -23.16 3.47 -13.53
N ALA A 167 -23.61 2.22 -13.51
CA ALA A 167 -23.94 1.43 -14.70
C ALA A 167 -25.38 1.64 -15.13
#